data_37fcfe4c31262ed944a63062cc968a36
#
_entry.id   37fcfe4c31262ed944a63062cc968a36
#
_cell.length_a   1.000
_cell.length_b   1.000
_cell.length_c   1.000
_cell.angle_alpha   90.00
_cell.angle_beta   90.00
_cell.angle_gamma   90.00
#
_symmetry.space_group_name_H-M   'P 1'
#
loop_
_entity.id
_entity.type
_entity.pdbx_description
1 polymer ?
#
loop_
_entity_poly.entity_id
_entity_poly.type
_entity_poly.pdbx_seq_one_letter_code
_entity_poly.pdbx_strand_id
1 'polypeptide(L)'
;MTASYSYLALFFLVGLESLGLPLPGETALVTAAAFAALGHLSIYGVVATAVAAAVIGDNGGYWIGRTGGIALVRRYGRFLHLNEAHLERARHFFGRHGPPTVFMGRFIALLRTWTAVLAGAARMPYGRFMLYNALGAVCWAGVVGALGYVFGRNLPRLEHYMGQASLAAALLVALVVGLVLGWRWFERNRTSLVTRTEHLKMFAAARFARGEYLGLHLTLGLVISIAGLWVFAGVTEDVIHHDPLTQFDVALLDWLHARATATGYAVFNAISLLGSPVTLTILALAVALLLAARREWIVLAGWLAAFAGGGLLDVVLKLVIRRPRPPGAAAFLLHFSWSFPSGHAMASLIGYGMLAYVLTLLWIHRRSAQIAVVLGAALLIIAIGFSRLYLGVHYFSDVVGGYAAGVLWLSACISGLEVARRWRAGLPPAAPSKAP
;
A
#
# COMPACT_ATOMS: atom_id res chain seq x y z
N MET A 1 17.28 -38.02 -11.14
CA MET A 1 16.99 -38.29 -9.68
C MET A 1 16.34 -37.09 -8.95
N THR A 2 16.60 -35.86 -9.33
CA THR A 2 16.12 -34.66 -8.63
C THR A 2 14.61 -34.36 -8.78
N ALA A 3 14.00 -34.61 -9.93
CA ALA A 3 12.59 -34.31 -10.21
C ALA A 3 11.61 -35.12 -9.31
N SER A 4 11.88 -36.42 -9.10
CA SER A 4 11.02 -37.30 -8.28
C SER A 4 10.94 -36.84 -6.82
N TYR A 5 12.06 -36.36 -6.24
CA TYR A 5 12.08 -35.82 -4.88
C TYR A 5 11.29 -34.51 -4.75
N SER A 6 11.29 -33.68 -5.81
CA SER A 6 10.55 -32.43 -5.81
C SER A 6 9.02 -32.68 -5.78
N TYR A 7 8.53 -33.66 -6.54
CA TYR A 7 7.10 -34.04 -6.49
C TYR A 7 6.73 -34.66 -5.13
N LEU A 8 7.60 -35.48 -4.53
CA LEU A 8 7.36 -36.05 -3.20
C LEU A 8 7.32 -34.96 -2.13
N ALA A 9 8.26 -34.02 -2.15
CA ALA A 9 8.27 -32.90 -1.21
C ALA A 9 7.00 -32.06 -1.35
N LEU A 10 6.59 -31.73 -2.59
CA LEU A 10 5.34 -31.02 -2.87
C LEU A 10 4.13 -31.79 -2.32
N PHE A 11 4.07 -33.10 -2.59
CA PHE A 11 2.98 -33.95 -2.12
C PHE A 11 2.84 -33.92 -0.60
N PHE A 12 3.94 -34.12 0.14
CA PHE A 12 3.91 -34.10 1.59
C PHE A 12 3.60 -32.73 2.17
N LEU A 13 4.19 -31.65 1.65
CA LEU A 13 3.95 -30.31 2.15
C LEU A 13 2.47 -29.89 1.95
N VAL A 14 1.94 -30.07 0.75
CA VAL A 14 0.53 -29.75 0.45
C VAL A 14 -0.43 -30.70 1.19
N GLY A 15 -0.10 -31.99 1.25
CA GLY A 15 -0.95 -32.99 1.89
C GLY A 15 -1.05 -32.80 3.41
N LEU A 16 0.07 -32.56 4.07
CA LEU A 16 0.10 -32.31 5.51
C LEU A 16 -0.53 -30.96 5.89
N GLU A 17 -0.35 -29.92 5.05
CA GLU A 17 -1.05 -28.64 5.22
C GLU A 17 -2.57 -28.86 5.13
N SER A 18 -3.03 -29.61 4.12
CA SER A 18 -4.45 -29.93 3.93
C SER A 18 -5.01 -30.84 5.04
N LEU A 19 -4.17 -31.63 5.70
CA LEU A 19 -4.56 -32.43 6.86
C LEU A 19 -4.88 -31.55 8.09
N GLY A 20 -4.41 -30.30 8.12
CA GLY A 20 -4.61 -29.38 9.24
C GLY A 20 -3.33 -28.89 9.92
N LEU A 21 -2.15 -29.23 9.40
CA LEU A 21 -0.88 -28.75 9.93
C LEU A 21 -0.48 -27.41 9.30
N PRO A 22 0.04 -26.44 10.07
CA PRO A 22 0.44 -25.13 9.54
C PRO A 22 1.79 -25.24 8.79
N LEU A 23 1.77 -25.78 7.58
CA LEU A 23 2.93 -25.93 6.70
C LEU A 23 2.81 -25.02 5.47
N PRO A 24 3.93 -24.62 4.85
CA PRO A 24 3.93 -23.70 3.70
C PRO A 24 3.68 -24.42 2.36
N GLY A 25 2.61 -25.20 2.22
CA GLY A 25 2.30 -25.98 1.01
C GLY A 25 1.96 -25.10 -0.20
N GLU A 26 1.38 -23.92 0.03
CA GLU A 26 1.13 -22.93 -1.03
C GLU A 26 2.43 -22.41 -1.64
N THR A 27 3.39 -22.07 -0.80
CA THR A 27 4.74 -21.66 -1.23
C THR A 27 5.43 -22.79 -1.98
N ALA A 28 5.27 -24.04 -1.53
CA ALA A 28 5.82 -25.21 -2.22
C ALA A 28 5.22 -25.38 -3.62
N LEU A 29 3.89 -25.18 -3.78
CA LEU A 29 3.22 -25.25 -5.08
C LEU A 29 3.70 -24.13 -6.02
N VAL A 30 3.78 -22.87 -5.55
CA VAL A 30 4.27 -21.74 -6.35
C VAL A 30 5.72 -21.99 -6.78
N THR A 31 6.58 -22.45 -5.87
CA THR A 31 7.98 -22.76 -6.16
C THR A 31 8.11 -23.89 -7.17
N ALA A 32 7.37 -24.99 -7.00
CA ALA A 32 7.40 -26.10 -7.94
C ALA A 32 6.88 -25.70 -9.33
N ALA A 33 5.85 -24.86 -9.39
CA ALA A 33 5.33 -24.31 -10.65
C ALA A 33 6.33 -23.37 -11.34
N ALA A 34 7.06 -22.56 -10.57
CA ALA A 34 8.15 -21.74 -11.08
C ALA A 34 9.31 -22.58 -11.65
N PHE A 35 9.70 -23.66 -10.96
CA PHE A 35 10.68 -24.63 -11.49
C PHE A 35 10.17 -25.35 -12.75
N ALA A 36 8.86 -25.58 -12.88
CA ALA A 36 8.26 -26.11 -14.09
C ALA A 36 8.37 -25.11 -15.26
N ALA A 37 8.22 -23.82 -15.00
CA ALA A 37 8.41 -22.77 -15.99
C ALA A 37 9.85 -22.68 -16.53
N LEU A 38 10.84 -23.02 -15.68
CA LEU A 38 12.26 -23.11 -16.03
C LEU A 38 12.64 -24.42 -16.74
N GLY A 39 11.68 -25.33 -16.98
CA GLY A 39 11.91 -26.60 -17.68
C GLY A 39 12.39 -27.75 -16.80
N HIS A 40 12.52 -27.56 -15.47
CA HIS A 40 12.99 -28.61 -14.54
C HIS A 40 11.90 -29.62 -14.15
N LEU A 41 10.61 -29.22 -14.22
CA LEU A 41 9.46 -30.04 -13.87
C LEU A 41 8.37 -29.90 -14.93
N SER A 42 7.41 -30.83 -14.95
CA SER A 42 6.20 -30.68 -15.75
C SER A 42 5.12 -29.93 -14.95
N ILE A 43 4.56 -28.85 -15.51
CA ILE A 43 3.48 -28.12 -14.85
C ILE A 43 2.24 -28.99 -14.60
N TYR A 44 1.92 -29.89 -15.55
CA TYR A 44 0.83 -30.83 -15.38
C TYR A 44 1.08 -31.81 -14.23
N GLY A 45 2.33 -32.28 -14.08
CA GLY A 45 2.75 -33.12 -12.96
C GLY A 45 2.68 -32.38 -11.63
N VAL A 46 3.10 -31.13 -11.58
CA VAL A 46 3.02 -30.28 -10.38
C VAL A 46 1.57 -30.08 -9.95
N VAL A 47 0.69 -29.68 -10.86
CA VAL A 47 -0.73 -29.46 -10.55
C VAL A 47 -1.42 -30.79 -10.14
N ALA A 48 -1.18 -31.88 -10.88
CA ALA A 48 -1.74 -33.19 -10.53
C ALA A 48 -1.30 -33.68 -9.15
N THR A 49 -0.01 -33.52 -8.80
CA THR A 49 0.54 -33.86 -7.49
C THR A 49 -0.10 -33.01 -6.38
N ALA A 50 -0.23 -31.71 -6.60
CA ALA A 50 -0.86 -30.80 -5.64
C ALA A 50 -2.35 -31.13 -5.43
N VAL A 51 -3.09 -31.43 -6.50
CA VAL A 51 -4.50 -31.86 -6.42
C VAL A 51 -4.63 -33.15 -5.62
N ALA A 52 -3.82 -34.18 -5.95
CA ALA A 52 -3.84 -35.47 -5.26
C ALA A 52 -3.50 -35.30 -3.76
N ALA A 53 -2.44 -34.57 -3.47
CA ALA A 53 -2.00 -34.29 -2.09
C ALA A 53 -3.09 -33.55 -1.29
N ALA A 54 -3.66 -32.52 -1.88
CA ALA A 54 -4.70 -31.73 -1.25
C ALA A 54 -5.99 -32.55 -0.99
N VAL A 55 -6.44 -33.33 -1.96
CA VAL A 55 -7.62 -34.20 -1.80
C VAL A 55 -7.37 -35.25 -0.73
N ILE A 56 -6.22 -35.92 -0.72
CA ILE A 56 -5.88 -36.95 0.26
C ILE A 56 -5.74 -36.35 1.66
N GLY A 57 -5.04 -35.21 1.78
CA GLY A 57 -4.87 -34.51 3.06
C GLY A 57 -6.21 -34.09 3.67
N ASP A 58 -7.07 -33.45 2.88
CA ASP A 58 -8.39 -33.05 3.35
C ASP A 58 -9.31 -34.22 3.71
N ASN A 59 -9.19 -35.34 3.00
CA ASN A 59 -9.93 -36.56 3.38
C ASN A 59 -9.49 -37.03 4.77
N GLY A 60 -8.18 -37.05 5.05
CA GLY A 60 -7.66 -37.31 6.39
C GLY A 60 -8.21 -36.33 7.42
N GLY A 61 -8.15 -35.03 7.13
CA GLY A 61 -8.73 -33.98 7.98
C GLY A 61 -10.23 -34.16 8.23
N TYR A 62 -11.01 -34.48 7.21
CA TYR A 62 -12.44 -34.77 7.33
C TYR A 62 -12.71 -35.95 8.28
N TRP A 63 -12.00 -37.07 8.12
CA TRP A 63 -12.18 -38.22 8.98
C TRP A 63 -11.72 -37.96 10.41
N ILE A 64 -10.63 -37.22 10.62
CA ILE A 64 -10.20 -36.74 11.93
C ILE A 64 -11.30 -35.92 12.60
N GLY A 65 -11.90 -34.97 11.85
CA GLY A 65 -13.02 -34.16 12.34
C GLY A 65 -14.27 -34.97 12.65
N ARG A 66 -14.59 -35.93 11.77
CA ARG A 66 -15.82 -36.77 11.88
C ARG A 66 -15.75 -37.75 13.07
N THR A 67 -14.58 -38.34 13.31
CA THR A 67 -14.40 -39.31 14.40
C THR A 67 -14.00 -38.62 15.71
N GLY A 68 -13.12 -37.60 15.66
CA GLY A 68 -12.62 -36.90 16.82
C GLY A 68 -13.58 -35.84 17.37
N GLY A 69 -14.31 -35.16 16.51
CA GLY A 69 -15.37 -34.21 16.86
C GLY A 69 -15.04 -33.31 18.06
N ILE A 70 -15.96 -33.28 19.04
CA ILE A 70 -15.82 -32.49 20.28
C ILE A 70 -14.63 -32.95 21.13
N ALA A 71 -14.28 -34.24 21.15
CA ALA A 71 -13.19 -34.77 21.96
C ALA A 71 -11.82 -34.20 21.51
N LEU A 72 -11.62 -34.03 20.20
CA LEU A 72 -10.41 -33.43 19.63
C LEU A 72 -10.30 -31.95 20.04
N VAL A 73 -11.41 -31.20 19.95
CA VAL A 73 -11.46 -29.80 20.33
C VAL A 73 -11.23 -29.64 21.84
N ARG A 74 -11.77 -30.48 22.68
CA ARG A 74 -11.52 -30.47 24.15
C ARG A 74 -10.06 -30.76 24.49
N ARG A 75 -9.42 -31.73 23.80
CA ARG A 75 -8.06 -32.17 24.12
C ARG A 75 -6.99 -31.23 23.54
N TYR A 76 -7.17 -30.74 22.33
CA TYR A 76 -6.17 -29.97 21.59
C TYR A 76 -6.61 -28.53 21.25
N GLY A 77 -7.86 -28.17 21.57
CA GLY A 77 -8.43 -26.86 21.21
C GLY A 77 -7.65 -25.69 21.83
N ARG A 78 -7.04 -25.87 23.01
CA ARG A 78 -6.19 -24.87 23.63
C ARG A 78 -4.95 -24.53 22.79
N PHE A 79 -4.37 -25.55 22.12
CA PHE A 79 -3.21 -25.39 21.23
C PHE A 79 -3.60 -24.76 19.88
N LEU A 80 -4.84 -25.03 19.44
CA LEU A 80 -5.39 -24.62 18.14
C LEU A 80 -6.29 -23.37 18.23
N HIS A 81 -6.42 -22.76 19.41
CA HIS A 81 -7.32 -21.63 19.68
C HIS A 81 -8.78 -21.91 19.29
N LEU A 82 -9.18 -23.19 19.29
CA LEU A 82 -10.54 -23.66 19.02
C LEU A 82 -11.26 -23.98 20.33
N ASN A 83 -12.51 -23.51 20.44
CA ASN A 83 -13.40 -23.84 21.55
C ASN A 83 -14.73 -24.44 21.03
N GLU A 84 -15.54 -24.98 21.92
CA GLU A 84 -16.84 -25.58 21.56
C GLU A 84 -17.77 -24.58 20.84
N ALA A 85 -17.71 -23.30 21.20
CA ALA A 85 -18.47 -22.26 20.54
C ALA A 85 -18.02 -22.00 19.08
N HIS A 86 -16.74 -22.24 18.75
CA HIS A 86 -16.27 -22.19 17.37
C HIS A 86 -16.79 -23.37 16.57
N LEU A 87 -16.86 -24.57 17.16
CA LEU A 87 -17.40 -25.74 16.51
C LEU A 87 -18.92 -25.62 16.25
N GLU A 88 -19.68 -25.07 17.21
CA GLU A 88 -21.11 -24.87 17.04
C GLU A 88 -21.40 -23.79 15.97
N ARG A 89 -20.61 -22.71 15.94
CA ARG A 89 -20.70 -21.72 14.85
C ARG A 89 -20.35 -22.34 13.49
N ALA A 90 -19.35 -23.21 13.41
CA ALA A 90 -19.01 -23.91 12.20
C ALA A 90 -20.17 -24.85 11.75
N ARG A 91 -20.78 -25.61 12.66
CA ARG A 91 -21.95 -26.46 12.36
C ARG A 91 -23.12 -25.64 11.80
N HIS A 92 -23.43 -24.54 12.45
CA HIS A 92 -24.49 -23.63 12.00
C HIS A 92 -24.18 -23.02 10.62
N PHE A 93 -22.92 -22.60 10.41
CA PHE A 93 -22.45 -22.05 9.15
C PHE A 93 -22.49 -23.04 7.99
N PHE A 94 -21.99 -24.28 8.19
CA PHE A 94 -22.07 -25.33 7.20
C PHE A 94 -23.52 -25.82 6.96
N GLY A 95 -24.34 -25.81 8.00
CA GLY A 95 -25.77 -26.10 7.88
C GLY A 95 -26.53 -25.10 7.01
N ARG A 96 -26.17 -23.82 7.12
CA ARG A 96 -26.84 -22.72 6.40
C ARG A 96 -26.30 -22.50 4.98
N HIS A 97 -24.98 -22.61 4.77
CA HIS A 97 -24.32 -22.30 3.49
C HIS A 97 -24.02 -23.55 2.67
N GLY A 98 -24.09 -24.73 3.27
CA GLY A 98 -23.98 -26.02 2.60
C GLY A 98 -22.57 -26.35 2.07
N PRO A 99 -22.49 -27.35 1.16
CA PRO A 99 -21.23 -27.85 0.61
C PRO A 99 -20.37 -26.86 -0.18
N PRO A 100 -20.91 -25.81 -0.86
CA PRO A 100 -20.09 -24.79 -1.52
C PRO A 100 -19.08 -24.12 -0.61
N THR A 101 -19.31 -24.09 0.71
CA THR A 101 -18.38 -23.56 1.69
C THR A 101 -17.03 -24.30 1.70
N VAL A 102 -17.02 -25.60 1.39
CA VAL A 102 -15.80 -26.40 1.30
C VAL A 102 -14.95 -25.92 0.12
N PHE A 103 -15.57 -25.64 -1.02
CA PHE A 103 -14.91 -25.10 -2.20
C PHE A 103 -14.33 -23.70 -1.92
N MET A 104 -15.16 -22.77 -1.41
CA MET A 104 -14.74 -21.38 -1.16
C MET A 104 -13.69 -21.28 -0.07
N GLY A 105 -13.75 -22.14 0.95
CA GLY A 105 -12.80 -22.14 2.07
C GLY A 105 -11.37 -22.38 1.63
N ARG A 106 -11.11 -23.02 0.49
CA ARG A 106 -9.78 -23.25 -0.06
C ARG A 106 -9.06 -21.98 -0.51
N PHE A 107 -9.80 -20.95 -0.88
CA PHE A 107 -9.23 -19.68 -1.34
C PHE A 107 -8.93 -18.71 -0.20
N ILE A 108 -9.26 -19.07 1.05
CA ILE A 108 -9.00 -18.27 2.23
C ILE A 108 -7.97 -19.01 3.08
N ALA A 109 -6.74 -18.51 3.18
CA ALA A 109 -5.59 -19.18 3.76
C ALA A 109 -5.84 -19.79 5.16
N LEU A 110 -6.54 -19.06 6.05
CA LEU A 110 -6.90 -19.54 7.39
C LEU A 110 -8.00 -20.61 7.39
N LEU A 111 -8.96 -20.52 6.47
CA LEU A 111 -10.06 -21.46 6.39
C LEU A 111 -9.65 -22.76 5.69
N ARG A 112 -8.76 -22.70 4.73
CA ARG A 112 -8.27 -23.83 3.95
C ARG A 112 -7.79 -24.99 4.84
N THR A 113 -6.98 -24.68 5.84
CA THR A 113 -6.38 -25.66 6.75
C THR A 113 -7.41 -26.36 7.63
N TRP A 114 -8.52 -25.71 7.97
CA TRP A 114 -9.48 -26.21 8.95
C TRP A 114 -10.82 -26.64 8.34
N THR A 115 -11.11 -26.26 7.11
CA THR A 115 -12.42 -26.50 6.46
C THR A 115 -12.75 -27.99 6.42
N ALA A 116 -11.79 -28.87 6.12
CA ALA A 116 -12.00 -30.30 6.06
C ALA A 116 -12.34 -30.89 7.44
N VAL A 117 -11.57 -30.53 8.46
CA VAL A 117 -11.80 -30.96 9.85
C VAL A 117 -13.16 -30.46 10.36
N LEU A 118 -13.50 -29.21 10.09
CA LEU A 118 -14.78 -28.61 10.49
C LEU A 118 -15.97 -29.23 9.76
N ALA A 119 -15.84 -29.53 8.45
CA ALA A 119 -16.85 -30.22 7.68
C ALA A 119 -17.11 -31.65 8.21
N GLY A 120 -16.05 -32.37 8.59
CA GLY A 120 -16.13 -33.66 9.26
C GLY A 120 -16.81 -33.58 10.62
N ALA A 121 -16.39 -32.65 11.47
CA ALA A 121 -16.97 -32.40 12.79
C ALA A 121 -18.43 -31.94 12.73
N ALA A 122 -18.82 -31.21 11.68
CA ALA A 122 -20.20 -30.84 11.38
C ALA A 122 -21.04 -32.00 10.80
N ARG A 123 -20.44 -33.20 10.62
CA ARG A 123 -21.09 -34.39 10.05
C ARG A 123 -21.66 -34.20 8.63
N MET A 124 -21.02 -33.38 7.81
CA MET A 124 -21.40 -33.19 6.42
C MET A 124 -21.40 -34.55 5.69
N PRO A 125 -22.36 -34.84 4.76
CA PRO A 125 -22.35 -36.07 3.96
C PRO A 125 -21.04 -36.17 3.13
N TYR A 126 -20.35 -37.30 3.23
CA TYR A 126 -19.01 -37.49 2.64
C TYR A 126 -19.01 -37.28 1.10
N GLY A 127 -19.99 -37.77 0.37
CA GLY A 127 -20.05 -37.61 -1.09
C GLY A 127 -20.12 -36.13 -1.51
N ARG A 128 -20.88 -35.30 -0.77
CA ARG A 128 -20.95 -33.86 -1.01
C ARG A 128 -19.64 -33.16 -0.64
N PHE A 129 -19.04 -33.51 0.51
CA PHE A 129 -17.73 -33.04 0.89
C PHE A 129 -16.70 -33.35 -0.20
N MET A 130 -16.58 -34.61 -0.60
CA MET A 130 -15.60 -35.09 -1.59
C MET A 130 -15.70 -34.35 -2.93
N LEU A 131 -16.94 -34.17 -3.44
CA LEU A 131 -17.17 -33.46 -4.71
C LEU A 131 -16.64 -32.02 -4.65
N TYR A 132 -17.05 -31.22 -3.65
CA TYR A 132 -16.64 -29.82 -3.53
C TYR A 132 -15.19 -29.68 -3.12
N ASN A 133 -14.65 -30.65 -2.39
CA ASN A 133 -13.24 -30.72 -2.05
C ASN A 133 -12.38 -30.96 -3.29
N ALA A 134 -12.73 -31.93 -4.12
CA ALA A 134 -12.01 -32.24 -5.36
C ALA A 134 -12.08 -31.09 -6.37
N LEU A 135 -13.27 -30.50 -6.57
CA LEU A 135 -13.43 -29.34 -7.45
C LEU A 135 -12.60 -28.14 -6.94
N GLY A 136 -12.64 -27.89 -5.62
CA GLY A 136 -11.85 -26.83 -5.01
C GLY A 136 -10.33 -27.07 -5.14
N ALA A 137 -9.88 -28.34 -5.00
CA ALA A 137 -8.48 -28.70 -5.17
C ALA A 137 -7.99 -28.46 -6.60
N VAL A 138 -8.77 -28.88 -7.60
CA VAL A 138 -8.44 -28.67 -9.01
C VAL A 138 -8.38 -27.18 -9.34
N CYS A 139 -9.41 -26.41 -8.93
CA CYS A 139 -9.44 -24.97 -9.18
C CYS A 139 -8.29 -24.25 -8.48
N TRP A 140 -8.05 -24.53 -7.21
CA TRP A 140 -6.99 -23.88 -6.43
C TRP A 140 -5.60 -24.22 -6.98
N ALA A 141 -5.29 -25.50 -7.18
CA ALA A 141 -3.98 -25.90 -7.70
C ALA A 141 -3.77 -25.42 -9.14
N GLY A 142 -4.83 -25.37 -9.96
CA GLY A 142 -4.78 -24.81 -11.30
C GLY A 142 -4.46 -23.32 -11.30
N VAL A 143 -5.16 -22.53 -10.49
CA VAL A 143 -4.94 -21.07 -10.40
C VAL A 143 -3.58 -20.76 -9.81
N VAL A 144 -3.24 -21.34 -8.66
CA VAL A 144 -1.95 -21.06 -7.98
C VAL A 144 -0.78 -21.60 -8.79
N GLY A 145 -0.94 -22.79 -9.42
CA GLY A 145 0.06 -23.36 -10.30
C GLY A 145 0.27 -22.51 -11.57
N ALA A 146 -0.80 -22.02 -12.19
CA ALA A 146 -0.71 -21.13 -13.35
C ALA A 146 -0.02 -19.80 -12.98
N LEU A 147 -0.39 -19.19 -11.86
CA LEU A 147 0.27 -17.97 -11.37
C LEU A 147 1.75 -18.21 -11.08
N GLY A 148 2.11 -19.31 -10.40
CA GLY A 148 3.49 -19.68 -10.14
C GLY A 148 4.29 -19.94 -11.41
N TYR A 149 3.66 -20.56 -12.43
CA TYR A 149 4.28 -20.82 -13.74
C TYR A 149 4.54 -19.51 -14.52
N VAL A 150 3.54 -18.62 -14.58
CA VAL A 150 3.70 -17.30 -15.23
C VAL A 150 4.78 -16.48 -14.52
N PHE A 151 4.80 -16.51 -13.18
CA PHE A 151 5.82 -15.88 -12.38
C PHE A 151 7.22 -16.44 -12.68
N GLY A 152 7.36 -17.78 -12.73
CA GLY A 152 8.60 -18.48 -13.05
C GLY A 152 9.14 -18.14 -14.44
N ARG A 153 8.28 -18.01 -15.46
CA ARG A 153 8.69 -17.57 -16.82
C ARG A 153 9.28 -16.15 -16.85
N ASN A 154 8.87 -15.31 -15.91
CA ASN A 154 9.34 -13.93 -15.81
C ASN A 154 10.48 -13.77 -14.77
N LEU A 155 10.91 -14.86 -14.12
CA LEU A 155 11.97 -14.86 -13.10
C LEU A 155 13.28 -14.22 -13.58
N PRO A 156 13.78 -14.48 -14.79
CA PRO A 156 15.01 -13.83 -15.29
C PRO A 156 14.90 -12.31 -15.42
N ARG A 157 13.70 -11.80 -15.68
CA ARG A 157 13.39 -10.37 -15.63
C ARG A 157 13.30 -9.87 -14.19
N LEU A 158 12.83 -10.70 -13.28
CA LEU A 158 12.66 -10.40 -11.87
C LEU A 158 14.00 -10.37 -11.11
N GLU A 159 14.99 -11.19 -11.48
CA GLU A 159 16.34 -11.18 -10.87
C GLU A 159 17.00 -9.81 -11.00
N HIS A 160 16.74 -9.10 -12.10
CA HIS A 160 17.19 -7.73 -12.26
C HIS A 160 16.51 -6.75 -11.27
N TYR A 161 15.28 -7.08 -10.81
CA TYR A 161 14.49 -6.29 -9.87
C TYR A 161 14.61 -6.76 -8.42
N MET A 162 15.15 -7.95 -8.16
CA MET A 162 15.17 -8.54 -6.80
C MET A 162 16.01 -7.76 -5.79
N GLY A 163 17.00 -6.97 -6.23
CA GLY A 163 17.71 -6.04 -5.33
C GLY A 163 16.81 -4.93 -4.78
N GLN A 164 15.75 -4.57 -5.50
CA GLN A 164 14.81 -3.51 -5.12
C GLN A 164 13.52 -4.10 -4.49
N ALA A 165 13.08 -5.26 -4.98
CA ALA A 165 11.93 -5.98 -4.45
C ALA A 165 12.16 -6.53 -3.04
N SER A 166 13.41 -6.84 -2.65
CA SER A 166 13.74 -7.26 -1.30
C SER A 166 13.49 -6.15 -0.26
N LEU A 167 13.71 -4.89 -0.62
CA LEU A 167 13.41 -3.75 0.25
C LEU A 167 11.89 -3.52 0.34
N ALA A 168 11.19 -3.63 -0.78
CA ALA A 168 9.72 -3.52 -0.81
C ALA A 168 9.05 -4.68 -0.06
N ALA A 169 9.56 -5.91 -0.20
CA ALA A 169 9.11 -7.06 0.55
C ALA A 169 9.43 -6.92 2.05
N ALA A 170 10.62 -6.43 2.42
CA ALA A 170 10.97 -6.14 3.81
C ALA A 170 10.07 -5.05 4.42
N LEU A 171 9.75 -4.01 3.66
CA LEU A 171 8.81 -2.96 4.06
C LEU A 171 7.37 -3.50 4.17
N LEU A 172 6.96 -4.38 3.26
CA LEU A 172 5.66 -5.04 3.33
C LEU A 172 5.58 -5.98 4.54
N VAL A 173 6.62 -6.75 4.80
CA VAL A 173 6.74 -7.60 6.00
C VAL A 173 6.75 -6.75 7.27
N ALA A 174 7.51 -5.64 7.30
CA ALA A 174 7.51 -4.71 8.41
C ALA A 174 6.13 -4.04 8.61
N LEU A 175 5.43 -3.71 7.54
CA LEU A 175 4.06 -3.20 7.56
C LEU A 175 3.08 -4.26 8.11
N VAL A 176 3.17 -5.51 7.61
CA VAL A 176 2.32 -6.61 8.07
C VAL A 176 2.62 -6.96 9.54
N VAL A 177 3.90 -7.00 9.93
CA VAL A 177 4.31 -7.20 11.33
C VAL A 177 3.84 -6.02 12.19
N GLY A 178 3.97 -4.79 11.73
CA GLY A 178 3.45 -3.59 12.40
C GLY A 178 1.93 -3.62 12.54
N LEU A 179 1.20 -4.07 11.53
CA LEU A 179 -0.26 -4.26 11.58
C LEU A 179 -0.65 -5.40 12.53
N VAL A 180 0.07 -6.51 12.53
CA VAL A 180 -0.19 -7.65 13.43
C VAL A 180 0.16 -7.29 14.88
N LEU A 181 1.27 -6.60 15.13
CA LEU A 181 1.64 -6.12 16.47
C LEU A 181 0.68 -5.03 16.94
N GLY A 182 0.28 -4.11 16.05
CA GLY A 182 -0.76 -3.12 16.30
C GLY A 182 -2.12 -3.76 16.61
N TRP A 183 -2.50 -4.81 15.87
CA TRP A 183 -3.70 -5.59 16.13
C TRP A 183 -3.64 -6.33 17.48
N ARG A 184 -2.51 -6.97 17.82
CA ARG A 184 -2.31 -7.64 19.12
C ARG A 184 -2.29 -6.65 20.29
N TRP A 185 -1.70 -5.47 20.10
CA TRP A 185 -1.75 -4.38 21.06
C TRP A 185 -3.17 -3.85 21.22
N PHE A 186 -3.91 -3.71 20.11
CA PHE A 186 -5.33 -3.35 20.07
C PHE A 186 -6.21 -4.36 20.81
N GLU A 187 -6.00 -5.66 20.60
CA GLU A 187 -6.74 -6.72 21.29
C GLU A 187 -6.44 -6.77 22.80
N ARG A 188 -5.21 -6.56 23.20
CA ARG A 188 -4.83 -6.47 24.63
C ARG A 188 -5.42 -5.27 25.36
N ASN A 189 -5.66 -4.17 24.66
CA ASN A 189 -6.25 -2.95 25.20
C ASN A 189 -7.75 -2.81 24.91
N ARG A 190 -8.41 -3.87 24.51
CA ARG A 190 -9.80 -3.88 24.04
C ARG A 190 -10.83 -3.40 25.08
N THR A 191 -10.62 -3.62 26.36
CA THR A 191 -11.51 -3.17 27.44
C THR A 191 -11.44 -1.65 27.69
N SER A 192 -10.29 -1.03 27.43
CA SER A 192 -10.12 0.44 27.42
C SER A 192 -10.58 1.08 26.10
N LEU A 193 -10.74 0.30 25.06
CA LEU A 193 -11.03 0.72 23.70
C LEU A 193 -12.51 0.57 23.30
N VAL A 194 -13.31 -0.21 24.05
CA VAL A 194 -14.76 -0.35 23.77
C VAL A 194 -15.48 1.00 23.93
N THR A 195 -15.07 1.83 24.88
CA THR A 195 -15.53 3.23 24.94
C THR A 195 -14.99 4.09 23.80
N ARG A 196 -13.83 3.74 23.22
CA ARG A 196 -13.27 4.39 22.03
C ARG A 196 -13.80 3.84 20.70
N THR A 197 -14.30 2.59 20.64
CA THR A 197 -14.88 2.01 19.41
C THR A 197 -16.22 2.60 19.03
N GLU A 198 -17.01 3.08 19.98
CA GLU A 198 -18.17 3.92 19.66
C GLU A 198 -17.73 5.23 18.99
N HIS A 199 -16.62 5.83 19.44
CA HIS A 199 -16.02 6.98 18.76
C HIS A 199 -15.47 6.63 17.37
N LEU A 200 -14.93 5.42 17.15
CA LEU A 200 -14.42 4.98 15.84
C LEU A 200 -15.54 4.62 14.86
N LYS A 201 -16.63 4.02 15.31
CA LYS A 201 -17.83 3.80 14.49
C LYS A 201 -18.50 5.13 14.11
N MET A 202 -18.59 6.06 15.05
CA MET A 202 -19.07 7.41 14.78
C MET A 202 -18.10 8.18 13.86
N PHE A 203 -16.79 8.00 14.01
CA PHE A 203 -15.78 8.57 13.11
C PHE A 203 -15.89 8.01 11.68
N ALA A 204 -16.09 6.69 11.51
CA ALA A 204 -16.32 6.08 10.20
C ALA A 204 -17.66 6.53 9.60
N ALA A 205 -18.73 6.61 10.38
CA ALA A 205 -20.02 7.09 9.91
C ALA A 205 -19.97 8.58 9.52
N ALA A 206 -19.28 9.41 10.32
CA ALA A 206 -19.05 10.83 10.01
C ALA A 206 -18.21 11.04 8.76
N ARG A 207 -17.27 10.13 8.47
CA ARG A 207 -16.43 10.19 7.25
C ARG A 207 -17.23 10.09 5.97
N PHE A 208 -18.37 9.39 5.99
CA PHE A 208 -19.24 9.18 4.82
C PHE A 208 -20.53 9.99 4.89
N ALA A 209 -20.78 10.77 5.94
CA ALA A 209 -21.96 11.61 6.07
C ALA A 209 -21.86 12.83 5.14
N ARG A 210 -22.84 12.97 4.25
CA ARG A 210 -22.91 14.04 3.23
C ARG A 210 -23.01 15.48 3.76
N GLY A 211 -23.17 15.68 5.04
CA GLY A 211 -23.37 16.99 5.67
C GLY A 211 -22.19 17.52 6.48
N GLU A 212 -21.12 16.75 6.69
CA GLU A 212 -20.05 17.16 7.57
C GLU A 212 -18.76 17.49 6.82
N TYR A 213 -18.25 18.68 7.07
CA TYR A 213 -17.01 19.22 6.49
C TYR A 213 -15.81 18.27 6.67
N LEU A 214 -15.68 17.58 7.83
CA LEU A 214 -14.56 16.66 8.07
C LEU A 214 -14.66 15.40 7.21
N GLY A 215 -15.84 14.83 7.05
CA GLY A 215 -16.04 13.63 6.22
C GLY A 215 -15.67 13.88 4.77
N LEU A 216 -16.16 14.99 4.21
CA LEU A 216 -15.84 15.40 2.84
C LEU A 216 -14.35 15.68 2.68
N HIS A 217 -13.72 16.39 3.65
CA HIS A 217 -12.30 16.76 3.60
C HIS A 217 -11.39 15.53 3.63
N LEU A 218 -11.65 14.56 4.53
CA LEU A 218 -10.89 13.31 4.60
C LEU A 218 -11.13 12.41 3.38
N THR A 219 -12.33 12.41 2.82
CA THR A 219 -12.62 11.66 1.59
C THR A 219 -11.88 12.25 0.41
N LEU A 220 -11.91 13.58 0.23
CA LEU A 220 -11.12 14.26 -0.80
C LEU A 220 -9.62 14.03 -0.61
N GLY A 221 -9.11 14.15 0.62
CA GLY A 221 -7.72 13.87 0.94
C GLY A 221 -7.30 12.44 0.56
N LEU A 222 -8.16 11.46 0.83
CA LEU A 222 -7.92 10.06 0.44
C LEU A 222 -7.92 9.88 -1.08
N VAL A 223 -8.91 10.45 -1.79
CA VAL A 223 -8.98 10.37 -3.26
C VAL A 223 -7.76 11.01 -3.89
N ILE A 224 -7.35 12.19 -3.42
CA ILE A 224 -6.16 12.90 -3.89
C ILE A 224 -4.89 12.09 -3.60
N SER A 225 -4.79 11.45 -2.42
CA SER A 225 -3.66 10.58 -2.07
C SER A 225 -3.58 9.36 -2.97
N ILE A 226 -4.72 8.70 -3.26
CA ILE A 226 -4.77 7.55 -4.16
C ILE A 226 -4.40 7.96 -5.58
N ALA A 227 -4.93 9.08 -6.08
CA ALA A 227 -4.58 9.61 -7.40
C ALA A 227 -3.09 9.96 -7.48
N GLY A 228 -2.53 10.63 -6.47
CA GLY A 228 -1.11 10.95 -6.39
C GLY A 228 -0.24 9.70 -6.38
N LEU A 229 -0.62 8.67 -5.61
CA LEU A 229 0.08 7.40 -5.57
C LEU A 229 0.04 6.68 -6.91
N TRP A 230 -1.12 6.67 -7.57
CA TRP A 230 -1.28 6.04 -8.88
C TRP A 230 -0.43 6.72 -9.96
N VAL A 231 -0.45 8.06 -10.01
CA VAL A 231 0.42 8.82 -10.93
C VAL A 231 1.88 8.61 -10.61
N PHE A 232 2.28 8.64 -9.33
CA PHE A 232 3.66 8.41 -8.91
C PHE A 232 4.14 7.01 -9.30
N ALA A 233 3.31 5.98 -9.07
CA ALA A 233 3.64 4.60 -9.42
C ALA A 233 3.81 4.43 -10.94
N GLY A 234 2.87 4.95 -11.75
CA GLY A 234 2.95 4.87 -13.20
C GLY A 234 4.17 5.59 -13.77
N VAL A 235 4.44 6.82 -13.32
CA VAL A 235 5.64 7.56 -13.76
C VAL A 235 6.93 6.86 -13.31
N THR A 236 6.95 6.26 -12.12
CA THR A 236 8.10 5.51 -11.63
C THR A 236 8.34 4.25 -12.45
N GLU A 237 7.27 3.54 -12.81
CA GLU A 237 7.31 2.38 -13.69
C GLU A 237 7.92 2.74 -15.05
N ASP A 238 7.42 3.77 -15.71
CA ASP A 238 7.94 4.27 -17.00
C ASP A 238 9.42 4.67 -16.90
N VAL A 239 9.82 5.32 -15.82
CA VAL A 239 11.21 5.73 -15.58
C VAL A 239 12.15 4.52 -15.42
N ILE A 240 11.68 3.46 -14.73
CA ILE A 240 12.48 2.25 -14.48
C ILE A 240 12.59 1.40 -15.75
N HIS A 241 11.52 1.29 -16.55
CA HIS A 241 11.49 0.43 -17.73
C HIS A 241 11.93 1.12 -19.02
N HIS A 242 12.25 2.42 -18.98
CA HIS A 242 12.58 3.23 -20.15
C HIS A 242 11.47 3.26 -21.21
N ASP A 243 10.22 3.35 -20.77
CA ASP A 243 9.01 3.35 -21.56
C ASP A 243 8.81 4.69 -22.34
N PRO A 244 7.77 4.85 -23.17
CA PRO A 244 7.57 6.01 -24.04
C PRO A 244 7.67 7.38 -23.34
N LEU A 245 7.34 7.48 -22.05
CA LEU A 245 7.49 8.71 -21.28
C LEU A 245 8.95 9.18 -21.21
N THR A 246 9.91 8.27 -21.14
CA THR A 246 11.34 8.62 -21.12
C THR A 246 11.83 9.14 -22.48
N GLN A 247 11.25 8.68 -23.59
CA GLN A 247 11.52 9.22 -24.92
C GLN A 247 10.95 10.63 -25.05
N PHE A 248 9.75 10.87 -24.52
CA PHE A 248 9.16 12.20 -24.43
C PHE A 248 10.02 13.15 -23.57
N ASP A 249 10.60 12.68 -22.47
CA ASP A 249 11.50 13.44 -21.61
C ASP A 249 12.67 14.04 -22.41
N VAL A 250 13.32 13.23 -23.24
CA VAL A 250 14.46 13.65 -24.06
C VAL A 250 13.99 14.62 -25.13
N ALA A 251 12.94 14.28 -25.86
CA ALA A 251 12.39 15.14 -26.92
C ALA A 251 11.96 16.53 -26.41
N LEU A 252 11.32 16.58 -25.23
CA LEU A 252 10.92 17.85 -24.62
C LEU A 252 12.14 18.65 -24.15
N LEU A 253 13.14 18.00 -23.60
CA LEU A 253 14.38 18.64 -23.16
C LEU A 253 15.10 19.28 -24.35
N ASP A 254 15.27 18.56 -25.45
CA ASP A 254 15.90 19.03 -26.67
C ASP A 254 15.12 20.20 -27.28
N TRP A 255 13.78 20.09 -27.29
CA TRP A 255 12.91 21.16 -27.79
C TRP A 255 13.02 22.46 -26.97
N LEU A 256 13.11 22.35 -25.64
CA LEU A 256 13.31 23.50 -24.74
C LEU A 256 14.70 24.10 -24.92
N HIS A 257 15.76 23.28 -24.99
CA HIS A 257 17.13 23.78 -25.18
C HIS A 257 17.32 24.48 -26.51
N ALA A 258 16.72 23.99 -27.58
CA ALA A 258 16.78 24.65 -28.90
C ALA A 258 16.15 26.04 -28.94
N ARG A 259 15.27 26.36 -27.96
CA ARG A 259 14.54 27.64 -27.84
C ARG A 259 14.97 28.47 -26.63
N ALA A 260 15.93 27.99 -25.87
CA ALA A 260 16.39 28.67 -24.66
C ALA A 260 17.14 29.95 -25.01
N THR A 261 16.86 31.02 -24.26
CA THR A 261 17.51 32.33 -24.41
C THR A 261 18.23 32.71 -23.13
N ALA A 262 19.23 33.58 -23.21
CA ALA A 262 19.97 34.06 -22.03
C ALA A 262 19.02 34.74 -21.01
N THR A 263 18.06 35.54 -21.50
CA THR A 263 17.03 36.17 -20.64
C THR A 263 16.13 35.11 -20.00
N GLY A 264 15.71 34.08 -20.75
CA GLY A 264 14.94 32.96 -20.22
C GLY A 264 15.68 32.23 -19.12
N TYR A 265 16.97 31.94 -19.29
CA TYR A 265 17.80 31.34 -18.26
C TYR A 265 17.84 32.19 -16.99
N ALA A 266 18.02 33.51 -17.10
CA ALA A 266 18.04 34.41 -15.95
C ALA A 266 16.67 34.41 -15.21
N VAL A 267 15.58 34.51 -15.93
CA VAL A 267 14.21 34.51 -15.37
C VAL A 267 13.89 33.19 -14.69
N PHE A 268 14.10 32.06 -15.37
CA PHE A 268 13.76 30.75 -14.81
C PHE A 268 14.72 30.33 -13.68
N ASN A 269 15.96 30.81 -13.69
CA ASN A 269 16.86 30.64 -12.56
C ASN A 269 16.36 31.40 -11.33
N ALA A 270 15.90 32.64 -11.47
CA ALA A 270 15.29 33.41 -10.39
C ALA A 270 14.03 32.73 -9.82
N ILE A 271 13.15 32.23 -10.70
CA ILE A 271 11.99 31.44 -10.28
C ILE A 271 12.41 30.17 -9.53
N SER A 272 13.40 29.46 -10.05
CA SER A 272 13.93 28.23 -9.44
C SER A 272 14.47 28.47 -8.03
N LEU A 273 15.07 29.63 -7.73
CA LEU A 273 15.56 29.99 -6.41
C LEU A 273 14.43 29.98 -5.37
N LEU A 274 13.19 30.31 -5.74
CA LEU A 274 12.04 30.25 -4.83
C LEU A 274 11.73 28.81 -4.38
N GLY A 275 12.06 27.82 -5.20
CA GLY A 275 11.93 26.40 -4.85
C GLY A 275 13.21 25.79 -4.26
N SER A 276 14.26 26.59 -4.04
CA SER A 276 15.53 26.07 -3.52
C SER A 276 15.42 25.61 -2.05
N PRO A 277 16.23 24.64 -1.64
CA PRO A 277 16.26 24.18 -0.24
C PRO A 277 16.51 25.34 0.73
N VAL A 278 17.34 26.31 0.36
CA VAL A 278 17.64 27.47 1.21
C VAL A 278 16.39 28.35 1.42
N THR A 279 15.72 28.74 0.34
CA THR A 279 14.51 29.57 0.40
C THR A 279 13.39 28.88 1.20
N LEU A 280 13.16 27.60 0.91
CA LEU A 280 12.13 26.82 1.60
C LEU A 280 12.46 26.57 3.06
N THR A 281 13.74 26.41 3.43
CA THR A 281 14.16 26.31 4.83
C THR A 281 13.95 27.63 5.57
N ILE A 282 14.30 28.75 4.97
CA ILE A 282 14.04 30.07 5.55
C ILE A 282 12.54 30.27 5.76
N LEU A 283 11.72 29.95 4.76
CA LEU A 283 10.26 29.99 4.85
C LEU A 283 9.75 29.09 5.98
N ALA A 284 10.25 27.85 6.03
CA ALA A 284 9.86 26.88 7.05
C ALA A 284 10.15 27.39 8.46
N LEU A 285 11.34 27.94 8.69
CA LEU A 285 11.73 28.50 9.98
C LEU A 285 10.93 29.75 10.34
N ALA A 286 10.75 30.68 9.41
CA ALA A 286 10.00 31.92 9.66
C ALA A 286 8.55 31.63 10.08
N VAL A 287 7.87 30.72 9.33
CA VAL A 287 6.49 30.33 9.67
C VAL A 287 6.46 29.51 10.97
N ALA A 288 7.41 28.62 11.21
CA ALA A 288 7.50 27.86 12.46
C ALA A 288 7.65 28.79 13.68
N LEU A 289 8.51 29.80 13.61
CA LEU A 289 8.67 30.80 14.66
C LEU A 289 7.38 31.62 14.90
N LEU A 290 6.70 32.01 13.82
CA LEU A 290 5.43 32.71 13.91
C LEU A 290 4.33 31.84 14.57
N LEU A 291 4.22 30.57 14.18
CA LEU A 291 3.26 29.63 14.77
C LEU A 291 3.58 29.35 16.24
N ALA A 292 4.85 29.23 16.60
CA ALA A 292 5.31 29.08 17.99
C ALA A 292 4.97 30.32 18.83
N ALA A 293 5.25 31.52 18.31
CA ALA A 293 4.91 32.78 18.97
C ALA A 293 3.39 32.95 19.19
N ARG A 294 2.59 32.46 18.26
CA ARG A 294 1.11 32.42 18.35
C ARG A 294 0.57 31.25 19.17
N ARG A 295 1.43 30.35 19.65
CA ARG A 295 1.09 29.14 20.42
C ARG A 295 0.18 28.16 19.66
N GLU A 296 0.26 28.17 18.34
CA GLU A 296 -0.47 27.27 17.45
C GLU A 296 0.23 25.91 17.30
N TRP A 297 0.41 25.21 18.44
CA TRP A 297 1.27 24.02 18.55
C TRP A 297 0.88 22.86 17.62
N ILE A 298 -0.42 22.65 17.38
CA ILE A 298 -0.88 21.57 16.49
C ILE A 298 -0.55 21.91 15.03
N VAL A 299 -0.78 23.17 14.64
CA VAL A 299 -0.47 23.64 13.29
C VAL A 299 1.04 23.63 13.07
N LEU A 300 1.82 24.02 14.09
CA LEU A 300 3.29 23.94 14.08
C LEU A 300 3.76 22.48 13.89
N ALA A 301 3.20 21.54 14.62
CA ALA A 301 3.55 20.12 14.47
C ALA A 301 3.25 19.59 13.05
N GLY A 302 2.08 19.93 12.49
CA GLY A 302 1.73 19.59 11.11
C GLY A 302 2.64 20.26 10.07
N TRP A 303 3.03 21.53 10.32
CA TRP A 303 3.98 22.28 9.50
C TRP A 303 5.35 21.61 9.48
N LEU A 304 5.90 21.29 10.65
CA LEU A 304 7.21 20.61 10.76
C LEU A 304 7.18 19.21 10.16
N ALA A 305 6.08 18.46 10.37
CA ALA A 305 5.91 17.14 9.77
C ALA A 305 5.89 17.20 8.23
N ALA A 306 5.25 18.23 7.65
CA ALA A 306 5.21 18.42 6.20
C ALA A 306 6.62 18.66 5.63
N PHE A 307 7.40 19.56 6.22
CA PHE A 307 8.75 19.87 5.72
C PHE A 307 9.77 18.76 6.02
N ALA A 308 9.86 18.29 7.26
CA ALA A 308 10.84 17.29 7.66
C ALA A 308 10.56 15.94 6.98
N GLY A 309 9.31 15.49 6.98
CA GLY A 309 8.93 14.23 6.35
C GLY A 309 8.99 14.30 4.83
N GLY A 310 8.64 15.46 4.23
CA GLY A 310 8.79 15.68 2.78
C GLY A 310 10.26 15.65 2.35
N GLY A 311 11.15 16.29 3.11
CA GLY A 311 12.59 16.25 2.86
C GLY A 311 13.17 14.84 3.00
N LEU A 312 12.76 14.08 4.03
CA LEU A 312 13.17 12.70 4.22
C LEU A 312 12.66 11.81 3.05
N LEU A 313 11.41 12.00 2.65
CA LEU A 313 10.82 11.25 1.54
C LEU A 313 11.57 11.52 0.22
N ASP A 314 11.94 12.77 -0.09
CA ASP A 314 12.74 13.11 -1.28
C ASP A 314 14.09 12.38 -1.27
N VAL A 315 14.79 12.37 -0.13
CA VAL A 315 16.07 11.67 0.02
C VAL A 315 15.90 10.16 -0.18
N VAL A 316 14.91 9.56 0.46
CA VAL A 316 14.64 8.12 0.35
C VAL A 316 14.33 7.72 -1.09
N LEU A 317 13.43 8.46 -1.76
CA LEU A 317 13.06 8.17 -3.14
C LEU A 317 14.26 8.27 -4.10
N LYS A 318 15.11 9.28 -3.93
CA LYS A 318 16.34 9.45 -4.73
C LYS A 318 17.33 8.31 -4.53
N LEU A 319 17.50 7.85 -3.30
CA LEU A 319 18.41 6.74 -2.99
C LEU A 319 17.88 5.39 -3.51
N VAL A 320 16.57 5.23 -3.61
CA VAL A 320 15.94 4.02 -4.13
C VAL A 320 15.99 3.98 -5.66
N ILE A 321 15.55 5.06 -6.33
CA ILE A 321 15.32 5.05 -7.78
C ILE A 321 16.61 5.35 -8.57
N ARG A 322 17.50 6.19 -8.04
CA ARG A 322 18.86 6.48 -8.55
C ARG A 322 18.93 6.82 -10.03
N ARG A 323 17.96 7.57 -10.54
CA ARG A 323 17.95 8.02 -11.93
C ARG A 323 19.07 9.03 -12.20
N PRO A 324 19.89 8.88 -13.28
CA PRO A 324 20.87 9.89 -13.66
C PRO A 324 20.18 11.16 -14.17
N ARG A 325 20.87 12.29 -14.03
CA ARG A 325 20.37 13.59 -14.50
C ARG A 325 20.58 13.77 -16.00
N PRO A 326 19.85 14.73 -16.63
CA PRO A 326 20.10 15.13 -18.01
C PRO A 326 21.56 15.49 -18.25
N PRO A 327 22.11 15.23 -19.46
CA PRO A 327 23.43 15.70 -19.86
C PRO A 327 23.55 17.23 -19.74
N GLY A 328 24.64 17.74 -19.18
CA GLY A 328 24.84 19.18 -18.98
C GLY A 328 24.30 19.73 -17.65
N ALA A 329 23.49 19.00 -16.91
CA ALA A 329 22.96 19.44 -15.60
C ALA A 329 24.05 19.77 -14.58
N ALA A 330 25.24 19.19 -14.71
CA ALA A 330 26.38 19.43 -13.78
C ALA A 330 26.82 20.90 -13.70
N ALA A 331 26.64 21.67 -14.77
CA ALA A 331 27.00 23.09 -14.80
C ALA A 331 26.16 23.97 -13.84
N PHE A 332 24.99 23.48 -13.42
CA PHE A 332 24.05 24.22 -12.57
C PHE A 332 23.91 23.64 -11.15
N LEU A 333 24.69 22.60 -10.82
CA LEU A 333 24.57 21.90 -9.53
C LEU A 333 25.84 22.08 -8.70
N LEU A 334 25.66 22.53 -7.46
CA LEU A 334 26.76 22.61 -6.48
C LEU A 334 27.18 21.22 -5.95
N HIS A 335 26.26 20.23 -5.98
CA HIS A 335 26.47 18.88 -5.46
C HIS A 335 25.80 17.84 -6.37
N PHE A 336 26.43 16.69 -6.55
CA PHE A 336 25.84 15.57 -7.28
C PHE A 336 24.64 15.01 -6.49
N SER A 337 23.49 14.89 -7.16
CA SER A 337 22.30 14.21 -6.63
C SER A 337 21.52 13.56 -7.77
N TRP A 338 20.76 12.51 -7.43
CA TRP A 338 19.90 11.80 -8.38
C TRP A 338 18.78 12.69 -8.93
N SER A 339 18.31 12.35 -10.15
CA SER A 339 17.33 13.19 -10.85
C SER A 339 15.90 12.99 -10.35
N PHE A 340 15.50 11.75 -10.13
CA PHE A 340 14.11 11.41 -9.80
C PHE A 340 13.92 11.14 -8.29
N PRO A 341 12.84 11.65 -7.70
CA PRO A 341 11.98 12.71 -8.21
C PRO A 341 12.64 14.09 -8.12
N SER A 342 12.04 15.12 -8.77
CA SER A 342 12.53 16.49 -8.66
C SER A 342 12.26 17.08 -7.29
N GLY A 343 13.33 17.30 -6.51
CA GLY A 343 13.23 17.84 -5.16
C GLY A 343 12.65 19.27 -5.12
N HIS A 344 12.94 20.13 -6.11
CA HIS A 344 12.35 21.47 -6.20
C HIS A 344 10.83 21.40 -6.44
N ALA A 345 10.37 20.49 -7.33
CA ALA A 345 8.95 20.30 -7.60
C ALA A 345 8.22 19.78 -6.35
N MET A 346 8.75 18.74 -5.72
CA MET A 346 8.16 18.15 -4.53
C MET A 346 8.15 19.12 -3.35
N ALA A 347 9.29 19.74 -3.04
CA ALA A 347 9.42 20.63 -1.88
C ALA A 347 8.62 21.92 -2.05
N SER A 348 8.54 22.50 -3.28
CA SER A 348 7.71 23.68 -3.54
C SER A 348 6.22 23.36 -3.37
N LEU A 349 5.76 22.20 -3.83
CA LEU A 349 4.37 21.78 -3.65
C LEU A 349 4.03 21.60 -2.18
N ILE A 350 4.88 20.92 -1.42
CA ILE A 350 4.69 20.74 0.02
C ILE A 350 4.76 22.10 0.75
N GLY A 351 5.79 22.89 0.48
CA GLY A 351 6.04 24.16 1.19
C GLY A 351 4.97 25.22 0.91
N TYR A 352 4.75 25.56 -0.35
CA TYR A 352 3.75 26.57 -0.72
C TYR A 352 2.33 26.08 -0.58
N GLY A 353 2.07 24.77 -0.81
CA GLY A 353 0.77 24.17 -0.57
C GLY A 353 0.39 24.19 0.91
N MET A 354 1.33 23.82 1.80
CA MET A 354 1.11 23.90 3.24
C MET A 354 1.00 25.35 3.72
N LEU A 355 1.78 26.27 3.14
CA LEU A 355 1.67 27.71 3.43
C LEU A 355 0.28 28.24 3.06
N ALA A 356 -0.19 27.95 1.87
CA ALA A 356 -1.54 28.36 1.43
C ALA A 356 -2.62 27.80 2.36
N TYR A 357 -2.50 26.55 2.77
CA TYR A 357 -3.38 25.94 3.75
C TYR A 357 -3.35 26.65 5.10
N VAL A 358 -2.19 26.91 5.67
CA VAL A 358 -2.04 27.61 6.96
C VAL A 358 -2.58 29.04 6.89
N LEU A 359 -2.30 29.78 5.81
CA LEU A 359 -2.82 31.13 5.60
C LEU A 359 -4.35 31.15 5.54
N THR A 360 -4.96 30.27 4.77
CA THR A 360 -6.41 30.16 4.64
C THR A 360 -7.08 29.68 5.93
N LEU A 361 -6.36 28.89 6.71
CA LEU A 361 -6.85 28.37 7.97
C LEU A 361 -6.88 29.44 9.08
N LEU A 362 -5.80 30.22 9.24
CA LEU A 362 -5.61 31.09 10.41
C LEU A 362 -5.90 32.56 10.14
N TRP A 363 -5.71 33.06 8.91
CA TRP A 363 -5.70 34.50 8.65
C TRP A 363 -6.62 34.99 7.53
N ILE A 364 -6.92 34.14 6.56
CA ILE A 364 -7.69 34.56 5.38
C ILE A 364 -9.09 33.98 5.46
N HIS A 365 -10.08 34.81 5.77
CA HIS A 365 -11.47 34.40 5.93
C HIS A 365 -12.35 34.70 4.69
N ARG A 366 -11.93 35.67 3.83
CA ARG A 366 -12.67 36.01 2.61
C ARG A 366 -12.43 34.94 1.54
N ARG A 367 -13.50 34.33 1.02
CA ARG A 367 -13.42 33.24 0.05
C ARG A 367 -12.66 33.60 -1.23
N SER A 368 -12.84 34.83 -1.75
CA SER A 368 -12.08 35.31 -2.91
C SER A 368 -10.56 35.36 -2.65
N ALA A 369 -10.16 35.82 -1.46
CA ALA A 369 -8.76 35.88 -1.06
C ALA A 369 -8.17 34.44 -0.83
N GLN A 370 -8.96 33.54 -0.29
CA GLN A 370 -8.54 32.12 -0.17
C GLN A 370 -8.28 31.51 -1.56
N ILE A 371 -9.20 31.72 -2.49
CA ILE A 371 -9.03 31.26 -3.88
C ILE A 371 -7.78 31.90 -4.50
N ALA A 372 -7.58 33.19 -4.35
CA ALA A 372 -6.42 33.89 -4.90
C ALA A 372 -5.09 33.33 -4.34
N VAL A 373 -5.01 33.04 -3.02
CA VAL A 373 -3.83 32.44 -2.40
C VAL A 373 -3.55 31.05 -2.92
N VAL A 374 -4.59 30.21 -3.03
CA VAL A 374 -4.44 28.83 -3.54
C VAL A 374 -4.01 28.85 -5.01
N LEU A 375 -4.63 29.68 -5.84
CA LEU A 375 -4.25 29.82 -7.25
C LEU A 375 -2.83 30.40 -7.39
N GLY A 376 -2.47 31.41 -6.60
CA GLY A 376 -1.12 31.96 -6.60
C GLY A 376 -0.06 30.96 -6.21
N ALA A 377 -0.33 30.15 -5.18
CA ALA A 377 0.55 29.04 -4.78
C ALA A 377 0.66 28.00 -5.91
N ALA A 378 -0.45 27.59 -6.52
CA ALA A 378 -0.45 26.63 -7.61
C ALA A 378 0.36 27.13 -8.82
N LEU A 379 0.18 28.39 -9.23
CA LEU A 379 0.94 29.00 -10.33
C LEU A 379 2.44 29.05 -10.01
N LEU A 380 2.80 29.42 -8.78
CA LEU A 380 4.20 29.46 -8.36
C LEU A 380 4.82 28.04 -8.37
N ILE A 381 4.11 27.06 -7.86
CA ILE A 381 4.55 25.65 -7.85
C ILE A 381 4.80 25.18 -9.29
N ILE A 382 3.85 25.41 -10.19
CA ILE A 382 3.97 25.04 -11.62
C ILE A 382 5.15 25.77 -12.25
N ALA A 383 5.32 27.08 -12.00
CA ALA A 383 6.44 27.84 -12.53
C ALA A 383 7.80 27.34 -12.02
N ILE A 384 7.91 26.95 -10.74
CA ILE A 384 9.12 26.35 -10.18
C ILE A 384 9.43 25.01 -10.87
N GLY A 385 8.45 24.12 -11.05
CA GLY A 385 8.68 22.85 -11.74
C GLY A 385 9.05 23.04 -13.21
N PHE A 386 8.37 23.95 -13.91
CA PHE A 386 8.73 24.30 -15.29
C PHE A 386 10.14 24.89 -15.38
N SER A 387 10.56 25.70 -14.41
CA SER A 387 11.92 26.24 -14.38
C SER A 387 13.00 25.13 -14.40
N ARG A 388 12.70 23.97 -13.77
CA ARG A 388 13.65 22.83 -13.72
C ARG A 388 13.81 22.18 -15.10
N LEU A 389 12.75 22.18 -15.91
CA LEU A 389 12.77 21.70 -17.29
C LEU A 389 13.54 22.68 -18.18
N TYR A 390 13.22 23.97 -18.09
CA TYR A 390 13.86 25.00 -18.90
C TYR A 390 15.37 25.10 -18.64
N LEU A 391 15.79 24.95 -17.38
CA LEU A 391 17.19 24.93 -16.97
C LEU A 391 17.92 23.60 -17.32
N GLY A 392 17.21 22.60 -17.82
CA GLY A 392 17.77 21.32 -18.23
C GLY A 392 18.33 20.46 -17.10
N VAL A 393 17.89 20.67 -15.87
CA VAL A 393 18.42 19.95 -14.69
C VAL A 393 17.57 18.77 -14.25
N HIS A 394 16.36 18.64 -14.80
CA HIS A 394 15.43 17.54 -14.58
C HIS A 394 14.65 17.20 -15.85
N TYR A 395 14.22 15.97 -15.97
CA TYR A 395 13.26 15.52 -16.96
C TYR A 395 11.82 15.87 -16.56
N PHE A 396 10.90 15.84 -17.54
CA PHE A 396 9.48 16.08 -17.28
C PHE A 396 8.89 15.09 -16.28
N SER A 397 9.20 13.80 -16.47
CA SER A 397 8.78 12.75 -15.55
C SER A 397 9.31 12.94 -14.12
N ASP A 398 10.52 13.52 -13.93
CA ASP A 398 11.05 13.85 -12.60
C ASP A 398 10.16 14.89 -11.90
N VAL A 399 9.71 15.90 -12.65
CA VAL A 399 8.86 16.97 -12.12
C VAL A 399 7.46 16.44 -11.79
N VAL A 400 6.87 15.66 -12.68
CA VAL A 400 5.54 15.02 -12.44
C VAL A 400 5.62 14.06 -11.25
N GLY A 401 6.65 13.22 -11.18
CA GLY A 401 6.89 12.34 -10.03
C GLY A 401 7.08 13.12 -8.73
N GLY A 402 7.81 14.24 -8.78
CA GLY A 402 7.96 15.15 -7.64
C GLY A 402 6.64 15.73 -7.16
N TYR A 403 5.79 16.19 -8.07
CA TYR A 403 4.45 16.66 -7.72
C TYR A 403 3.56 15.55 -7.18
N ALA A 404 3.56 14.39 -7.77
CA ALA A 404 2.75 13.26 -7.33
C ALA A 404 3.11 12.82 -5.91
N ALA A 405 4.42 12.68 -5.61
CA ALA A 405 4.90 12.38 -4.27
C ALA A 405 4.59 13.53 -3.27
N GLY A 406 4.72 14.79 -3.73
CA GLY A 406 4.38 15.96 -2.95
C GLY A 406 2.90 16.05 -2.59
N VAL A 407 2.00 15.78 -3.55
CA VAL A 407 0.54 15.73 -3.33
C VAL A 407 0.18 14.65 -2.32
N LEU A 408 0.75 13.46 -2.46
CA LEU A 408 0.53 12.36 -1.52
C LEU A 408 0.90 12.77 -0.09
N TRP A 409 2.11 13.30 0.10
CA TRP A 409 2.60 13.69 1.41
C TRP A 409 1.84 14.86 2.02
N LEU A 410 1.61 15.92 1.23
CA LEU A 410 0.87 17.10 1.67
C LEU A 410 -0.57 16.76 2.07
N SER A 411 -1.25 15.93 1.27
CA SER A 411 -2.61 15.48 1.56
C SER A 411 -2.68 14.71 2.87
N ALA A 412 -1.72 13.82 3.13
CA ALA A 412 -1.61 13.09 4.39
C ALA A 412 -1.40 14.03 5.59
N CYS A 413 -0.48 15.02 5.46
CA CYS A 413 -0.20 16.00 6.51
C CYS A 413 -1.41 16.89 6.81
N ILE A 414 -2.11 17.41 5.80
CA ILE A 414 -3.31 18.23 5.97
C ILE A 414 -4.43 17.41 6.62
N SER A 415 -4.65 16.18 6.16
CA SER A 415 -5.66 15.28 6.75
C SER A 415 -5.36 14.98 8.22
N GLY A 416 -4.12 14.66 8.54
CA GLY A 416 -3.69 14.41 9.92
C GLY A 416 -3.85 15.65 10.82
N LEU A 417 -3.52 16.83 10.29
CA LEU A 417 -3.67 18.09 11.01
C LEU A 417 -5.13 18.43 11.31
N GLU A 418 -6.03 18.23 10.34
CA GLU A 418 -7.46 18.45 10.55
C GLU A 418 -8.06 17.51 11.61
N VAL A 419 -7.64 16.25 11.60
CA VAL A 419 -8.02 15.27 12.62
C VAL A 419 -7.53 15.73 14.00
N ALA A 420 -6.24 16.09 14.12
CA ALA A 420 -5.64 16.49 15.40
C ALA A 420 -6.29 17.77 15.97
N ARG A 421 -6.62 18.74 15.12
CA ARG A 421 -7.29 19.98 15.53
C ARG A 421 -8.68 19.73 16.10
N ARG A 422 -9.47 18.86 15.46
CA ARG A 422 -10.82 18.53 15.94
C ARG A 422 -10.80 17.74 17.24
N TRP A 423 -9.87 16.84 17.40
CA TRP A 423 -9.69 16.12 18.66
C TRP A 423 -9.42 17.06 19.84
N ARG A 424 -8.60 18.08 19.64
CA ARG A 424 -8.31 19.08 20.68
C ARG A 424 -9.51 19.99 20.98
N ALA A 425 -10.32 20.30 19.97
CA ALA A 425 -11.49 21.16 20.16
C ALA A 425 -12.62 20.49 20.96
N GLY A 426 -12.50 19.21 21.34
CA GLY A 426 -13.50 18.51 22.13
C GLY A 426 -14.87 18.39 21.44
N LEU A 427 -14.92 18.67 20.11
CA LEU A 427 -16.16 18.57 19.35
C LEU A 427 -16.43 17.09 19.08
N PRO A 428 -17.52 16.52 19.68
CA PRO A 428 -17.93 15.18 19.29
C PRO A 428 -18.25 15.19 17.80
N PRO A 429 -18.05 14.07 17.09
CA PRO A 429 -18.66 13.91 15.78
C PRO A 429 -20.15 14.19 15.92
N ALA A 430 -20.71 15.07 15.07
CA ALA A 430 -22.09 15.49 15.18
C ALA A 430 -23.01 14.25 15.23
N ALA A 431 -23.96 14.27 16.16
CA ALA A 431 -24.97 13.24 16.23
C ALA A 431 -25.76 13.22 14.91
N PRO A 432 -26.14 12.03 14.41
CA PRO A 432 -26.95 11.95 13.19
C PRO A 432 -28.23 12.76 13.43
N SER A 433 -28.50 13.71 12.55
CA SER A 433 -29.76 14.48 12.59
C SER A 433 -30.89 13.46 12.52
N LYS A 434 -31.74 13.44 13.56
CA LYS A 434 -33.02 12.75 13.47
C LYS A 434 -33.74 13.39 12.27
N ALA A 435 -33.82 12.67 11.16
CA ALA A 435 -34.70 13.04 10.06
C ALA A 435 -36.14 12.99 10.59
N PRO A 436 -37.00 13.91 10.19
CA PRO A 436 -38.41 13.94 10.61
C PRO A 436 -39.19 12.73 10.08
#